data_4cfc04b500b2e82ba01550498ecaa2e1
#
_entry.id   4cfc04b500b2e82ba01550498ecaa2e1
#
_cell.length_a   1.000
_cell.length_b   1.000
_cell.length_c   1.000
_cell.angle_alpha   90.00
_cell.angle_beta   90.00
_cell.angle_gamma   90.00
#
_symmetry.space_group_name_H-M   'P 1'
#
loop_
_entity.id
_entity.type
_entity.pdbx_description
1 polymer ?
#
loop_
_entity_poly.entity_id
_entity_poly.type
_entity_poly.pdbx_seq_one_letter_code
_entity_poly.pdbx_strand_id
1 'polypeptide(L)'
;GVAALGGCKMTVSTAVRYAKERKQFGTSIASFGAIKHKLAEMTTKIFASESAHYRASQNIEDAYHAFIASGMDSSQARLKSLEEFAIECAIMKVHGSEVLDFVVDEGVQIY
;
A
#
# COMPACT_ATOMS: atom_id res chain seq x y z
N GLY A 1 3.24 -7.91 -0.22
CA GLY A 1 2.27 -6.82 0.00
C GLY A 1 2.81 -5.74 0.93
N VAL A 2 3.02 -6.02 2.20
CA VAL A 2 3.41 -5.01 3.21
C VAL A 2 4.77 -4.35 2.90
N ALA A 3 5.76 -5.10 2.42
CA ALA A 3 7.06 -4.55 2.03
C ALA A 3 6.94 -3.52 0.89
N ALA A 4 6.06 -3.77 -0.09
CA ALA A 4 5.77 -2.84 -1.17
C ALA A 4 5.20 -1.50 -0.63
N LEU A 5 4.28 -1.55 0.34
CA LEU A 5 3.73 -0.36 0.98
C LEU A 5 4.79 0.48 1.70
N GLY A 6 5.75 -0.17 2.35
CA GLY A 6 6.91 0.51 2.95
C GLY A 6 7.72 1.28 1.91
N GLY A 7 8.02 0.65 0.77
CA GLY A 7 8.69 1.28 -0.37
C GLY A 7 7.91 2.47 -0.93
N CYS A 8 6.59 2.31 -1.12
CA CYS A 8 5.72 3.40 -1.57
C CYS A 8 5.75 4.62 -0.65
N LYS A 9 5.61 4.40 0.66
CA LYS A 9 5.65 5.49 1.66
C LYS A 9 6.98 6.23 1.66
N MET A 10 8.08 5.50 1.54
CA MET A 10 9.42 6.08 1.45
C MET A 10 9.56 6.93 0.18
N THR A 11 9.10 6.43 -0.95
CA THR A 11 9.13 7.15 -2.25
C THR A 11 8.34 8.45 -2.17
N VAL A 12 7.10 8.43 -1.67
CA VAL A 12 6.28 9.65 -1.51
C VAL A 12 6.96 10.65 -0.58
N SER A 13 7.47 10.20 0.57
CA SER A 13 8.17 11.09 1.51
C SER A 13 9.37 11.77 0.87
N THR A 14 10.14 11.02 0.07
CA THR A 14 11.30 11.56 -0.67
C THR A 14 10.85 12.55 -1.76
N ALA A 15 9.81 12.20 -2.53
CA ALA A 15 9.27 13.08 -3.57
C ALA A 15 8.71 14.38 -3.00
N VAL A 16 8.00 14.33 -1.87
CA VAL A 16 7.48 15.53 -1.18
C VAL A 16 8.61 16.44 -0.71
N ARG A 17 9.65 15.86 -0.10
CA ARG A 17 10.82 16.63 0.35
C ARG A 17 11.50 17.31 -0.82
N TYR A 18 11.81 16.56 -1.88
CA TYR A 18 12.41 17.11 -3.08
C TYR A 18 11.55 18.21 -3.71
N ALA A 19 10.25 17.99 -3.87
CA ALA A 19 9.34 18.98 -4.45
C ALA A 19 9.29 20.31 -3.66
N LYS A 20 9.46 20.25 -2.33
CA LYS A 20 9.53 21.44 -1.48
C LYS A 20 10.86 22.19 -1.63
N GLU A 21 11.95 21.49 -1.79
CA GLU A 21 13.30 22.07 -1.87
C GLU A 21 13.63 22.59 -3.28
N ARG A 22 13.20 21.86 -4.31
CA ARG A 22 13.47 22.21 -5.72
C ARG A 22 12.69 23.43 -6.15
N LYS A 23 13.40 24.41 -6.72
CA LYS A 23 12.79 25.66 -7.25
C LYS A 23 12.88 25.69 -8.77
N GLN A 24 11.80 26.10 -9.42
CA GLN A 24 11.72 26.43 -10.85
C GLN A 24 10.82 27.67 -11.00
N PHE A 25 11.16 28.53 -11.95
CA PHE A 25 10.41 29.78 -12.21
C PHE A 25 10.22 30.64 -10.94
N GLY A 26 11.21 30.65 -10.06
CA GLY A 26 11.18 31.47 -8.84
C GLY A 26 10.38 30.92 -7.66
N THR A 27 9.78 29.72 -7.78
CA THR A 27 9.00 29.10 -6.72
C THR A 27 9.32 27.59 -6.55
N SER A 28 8.92 27.02 -5.42
CA SER A 28 9.02 25.57 -5.18
C SER A 28 8.14 24.80 -6.17
N ILE A 29 8.66 23.70 -6.74
CA ILE A 29 7.84 22.89 -7.65
C ILE A 29 6.63 22.25 -6.96
N ALA A 30 6.64 22.13 -5.63
CA ALA A 30 5.47 21.69 -4.86
C ALA A 30 4.25 22.61 -5.01
N SER A 31 4.43 23.86 -5.50
CA SER A 31 3.33 24.79 -5.78
C SER A 31 2.59 24.48 -7.08
N PHE A 32 3.20 23.74 -8.00
CA PHE A 32 2.62 23.46 -9.32
C PHE A 32 1.51 22.41 -9.23
N GLY A 33 0.39 22.68 -9.95
CA GLY A 33 -0.77 21.79 -9.95
C GLY A 33 -0.47 20.37 -10.40
N ALA A 34 0.37 20.20 -11.41
CA ALA A 34 0.79 18.87 -11.89
C ALA A 34 1.51 18.05 -10.79
N ILE A 35 2.42 18.68 -10.05
CA ILE A 35 3.14 18.00 -8.95
C ILE A 35 2.19 17.65 -7.80
N LYS A 36 1.29 18.57 -7.43
CA LYS A 36 0.27 18.32 -6.41
C LYS A 36 -0.64 17.14 -6.79
N HIS A 37 -1.05 17.09 -8.06
CA HIS A 37 -1.90 16.01 -8.57
C HIS A 37 -1.20 14.65 -8.46
N LYS A 38 0.05 14.56 -8.92
CA LYS A 38 0.86 13.33 -8.81
C LYS A 38 1.00 12.86 -7.37
N LEU A 39 1.39 13.75 -6.46
CA LEU A 39 1.55 13.41 -5.04
C LEU A 39 0.22 12.98 -4.40
N ALA A 40 -0.89 13.62 -4.75
CA ALA A 40 -2.22 13.25 -4.27
C ALA A 40 -2.63 11.86 -4.76
N GLU A 41 -2.42 11.57 -6.05
CA GLU A 41 -2.75 10.26 -6.63
C GLU A 41 -1.91 9.14 -6.03
N MET A 42 -0.59 9.32 -5.88
CA MET A 42 0.31 8.40 -5.20
C MET A 42 -0.20 8.09 -3.78
N THR A 43 -0.54 9.14 -3.01
CA THR A 43 -1.00 9.01 -1.62
C THR A 43 -2.34 8.27 -1.55
N THR A 44 -3.26 8.57 -2.45
CA THR A 44 -4.58 7.92 -2.51
C THR A 44 -4.46 6.42 -2.81
N LYS A 45 -3.63 6.04 -3.77
CA LYS A 45 -3.38 4.63 -4.11
C LYS A 45 -2.73 3.87 -2.95
N ILE A 46 -1.77 4.49 -2.26
CA ILE A 46 -1.14 3.91 -1.06
C ILE A 46 -2.17 3.69 0.03
N PHE A 47 -3.00 4.70 0.32
CA PHE A 47 -4.03 4.60 1.35
C PHE A 47 -5.04 3.49 1.05
N ALA A 48 -5.51 3.38 -0.19
CA ALA A 48 -6.43 2.33 -0.60
C ALA A 48 -5.80 0.93 -0.45
N SER A 49 -4.55 0.77 -0.91
CA SER A 49 -3.82 -0.49 -0.81
C SER A 49 -3.54 -0.88 0.64
N GLU A 50 -3.13 0.07 1.47
CA GLU A 50 -2.89 -0.16 2.91
C GLU A 50 -4.17 -0.57 3.63
N SER A 51 -5.28 0.12 3.37
CA SER A 51 -6.59 -0.19 3.95
C SER A 51 -7.04 -1.61 3.60
N ALA A 52 -6.85 -2.02 2.34
CA ALA A 52 -7.17 -3.38 1.90
C ALA A 52 -6.31 -4.44 2.62
N HIS A 53 -5.01 -4.19 2.80
CA HIS A 53 -4.13 -5.10 3.52
C HIS A 53 -4.52 -5.26 4.99
N TYR A 54 -4.82 -4.15 5.68
CA TYR A 54 -5.29 -4.22 7.07
C TYR A 54 -6.62 -4.96 7.19
N ARG A 55 -7.56 -4.71 6.29
CA ARG A 55 -8.86 -5.41 6.29
C ARG A 55 -8.69 -6.91 6.08
N ALA A 56 -7.90 -7.31 5.10
CA ALA A 56 -7.68 -8.74 4.83
C ALA A 56 -6.94 -9.43 5.99
N SER A 57 -5.94 -8.76 6.59
CA SER A 57 -5.27 -9.30 7.77
C SER A 57 -6.23 -9.51 8.94
N GLN A 58 -7.13 -8.56 9.18
CA GLN A 58 -8.14 -8.69 10.23
C GLN A 58 -9.12 -9.83 9.94
N ASN A 59 -9.59 -9.95 8.69
CA ASN A 59 -10.50 -11.02 8.30
C ASN A 59 -9.87 -12.42 8.51
N ILE A 60 -8.59 -12.57 8.16
CA ILE A 60 -7.84 -13.82 8.40
C ILE A 60 -7.72 -14.12 9.89
N GLU A 61 -7.45 -13.11 10.72
CA GLU A 61 -7.33 -13.27 12.16
C GLU A 61 -8.68 -13.64 12.80
N ASP A 62 -9.76 -12.99 12.37
CA ASP A 62 -11.11 -13.30 12.84
C ASP A 62 -11.52 -14.74 12.49
N ALA A 63 -11.22 -15.19 11.27
CA ALA A 63 -11.47 -16.58 10.85
C ALA A 63 -10.62 -17.56 11.65
N TYR A 64 -9.35 -17.26 11.91
CA TYR A 64 -8.49 -18.07 12.75
C TYR A 64 -9.11 -18.27 14.16
N HIS A 65 -9.53 -17.19 14.81
CA HIS A 65 -10.15 -17.27 16.12
C HIS A 65 -11.48 -18.04 16.09
N ALA A 66 -12.28 -17.92 15.03
CA ALA A 66 -13.51 -18.69 14.89
C ALA A 66 -13.22 -20.21 14.76
N PHE A 67 -12.20 -20.60 14.00
CA PHE A 67 -11.80 -22.00 13.90
C PHE A 67 -11.24 -22.55 15.20
N ILE A 68 -10.46 -21.78 15.96
CA ILE A 68 -10.01 -22.17 17.30
C ILE A 68 -11.20 -22.38 18.24
N ALA A 69 -12.17 -21.45 18.25
CA ALA A 69 -13.37 -21.56 19.07
C ALA A 69 -14.23 -22.78 18.72
N SER A 70 -14.17 -23.26 17.48
CA SER A 70 -14.85 -24.48 17.05
C SER A 70 -14.13 -25.78 17.48
N GLY A 71 -12.98 -25.67 18.17
CA GLY A 71 -12.18 -26.80 18.64
C GLY A 71 -11.15 -27.32 17.65
N MET A 72 -10.87 -26.56 16.58
CA MET A 72 -9.83 -26.92 15.60
C MET A 72 -8.43 -26.74 16.19
N ASP A 73 -7.49 -27.62 15.80
CA ASP A 73 -6.08 -27.45 16.12
C ASP A 73 -5.51 -26.15 15.55
N SER A 74 -4.61 -25.49 16.28
CA SER A 74 -4.04 -24.19 15.93
C SER A 74 -3.37 -24.18 14.54
N SER A 75 -2.64 -25.23 14.18
CA SER A 75 -1.98 -25.32 12.88
C SER A 75 -2.99 -25.45 11.73
N GLN A 76 -4.01 -26.25 11.93
CA GLN A 76 -5.10 -26.44 10.97
C GLN A 76 -5.95 -25.17 10.84
N ALA A 77 -6.28 -24.51 11.96
CA ALA A 77 -7.03 -23.27 11.99
C ALA A 77 -6.30 -22.17 11.20
N ARG A 78 -4.98 -22.05 11.38
CA ARG A 78 -4.16 -21.09 10.65
C ARG A 78 -4.13 -21.37 9.15
N LEU A 79 -3.95 -22.61 8.75
CA LEU A 79 -3.96 -22.97 7.33
C LEU A 79 -5.32 -22.68 6.70
N LYS A 80 -6.40 -23.08 7.36
CA LYS A 80 -7.76 -22.89 6.88
C LYS A 80 -8.16 -21.41 6.77
N SER A 81 -7.76 -20.57 7.73
CA SER A 81 -8.01 -19.13 7.66
C SER A 81 -7.29 -18.48 6.48
N LEU A 82 -6.09 -18.92 6.13
CA LEU A 82 -5.37 -18.44 4.94
C LEU A 82 -5.99 -18.94 3.64
N GLU A 83 -6.45 -20.19 3.59
CA GLU A 83 -7.14 -20.76 2.43
C GLU A 83 -8.45 -20.03 2.12
N GLU A 84 -9.22 -19.65 3.15
CA GLU A 84 -10.49 -18.94 3.01
C GLU A 84 -10.31 -17.58 2.31
N PHE A 85 -9.20 -16.89 2.55
CA PHE A 85 -8.89 -15.57 1.96
C PHE A 85 -7.77 -15.62 0.91
N ALA A 86 -7.55 -16.78 0.29
CA ALA A 86 -6.48 -16.97 -0.71
C ALA A 86 -6.66 -16.06 -1.94
N ILE A 87 -7.90 -15.83 -2.37
CA ILE A 87 -8.22 -14.96 -3.51
C ILE A 87 -7.88 -13.51 -3.18
N GLU A 88 -8.30 -13.01 -2.02
CA GLU A 88 -7.97 -11.66 -1.55
C GLU A 88 -6.46 -11.47 -1.43
N CYS A 89 -5.75 -12.44 -0.89
CA CYS A 89 -4.29 -12.42 -0.80
C CYS A 89 -3.63 -12.34 -2.18
N ALA A 90 -4.14 -13.09 -3.18
CA ALA A 90 -3.65 -13.05 -4.54
C ALA A 90 -3.90 -11.69 -5.21
N ILE A 91 -5.10 -11.13 -5.05
CA ILE A 91 -5.45 -9.78 -5.54
C ILE A 91 -4.53 -8.72 -4.92
N MET A 92 -4.33 -8.75 -3.61
CA MET A 92 -3.46 -7.80 -2.92
C MET A 92 -1.99 -7.93 -3.31
N LYS A 93 -1.52 -9.13 -3.64
CA LYS A 93 -0.17 -9.33 -4.16
C LYS A 93 0.02 -8.58 -5.48
N VAL A 94 -0.90 -8.74 -6.43
CA VAL A 94 -0.85 -8.08 -7.74
C VAL A 94 -1.04 -6.58 -7.58
N HIS A 95 -2.12 -6.15 -6.92
CA HIS A 95 -2.42 -4.74 -6.70
C HIS A 95 -1.28 -4.00 -5.98
N GLY A 96 -0.69 -4.60 -4.96
CA GLY A 96 0.42 -4.00 -4.22
C GLY A 96 1.67 -3.80 -5.09
N SER A 97 1.96 -4.68 -6.04
CA SER A 97 3.06 -4.51 -6.98
C SER A 97 2.78 -3.42 -8.02
N GLU A 98 1.54 -3.35 -8.52
CA GLU A 98 1.12 -2.30 -9.45
C GLU A 98 1.14 -0.90 -8.80
N VAL A 99 0.72 -0.79 -7.54
CA VAL A 99 0.80 0.47 -6.79
C VAL A 99 2.25 0.87 -6.55
N LEU A 100 3.14 -0.08 -6.26
CA LEU A 100 4.57 0.21 -6.10
C LEU A 100 5.18 0.72 -7.39
N ASP A 101 4.90 0.05 -8.52
CA ASP A 101 5.38 0.44 -9.84
C ASP A 101 4.93 1.86 -10.18
N PHE A 102 3.64 2.15 -10.05
CA PHE A 102 3.08 3.48 -10.26
C PHE A 102 3.74 4.55 -9.38
N VAL A 103 3.87 4.28 -8.08
CA VAL A 103 4.44 5.26 -7.12
C VAL A 103 5.92 5.53 -7.39
N VAL A 104 6.67 4.52 -7.79
CA VAL A 104 8.09 4.68 -8.15
C VAL A 104 8.23 5.48 -9.44
N ASP A 105 7.44 5.16 -10.47
CA ASP A 105 7.45 5.89 -11.74
C ASP A 105 7.10 7.37 -11.56
N GLU A 106 6.01 7.67 -10.87
CA GLU A 106 5.62 9.04 -10.54
C GLU A 106 6.68 9.77 -9.68
N GLY A 107 7.32 9.05 -8.77
CA GLY A 107 8.42 9.57 -7.97
C GLY A 107 9.62 9.99 -8.84
N VAL A 108 9.98 9.17 -9.82
CA VAL A 108 11.05 9.49 -10.79
C VAL A 108 10.67 10.71 -11.64
N GLN A 109 9.41 10.81 -12.07
CA GLN A 109 8.95 11.95 -12.89
C GLN A 109 8.92 13.28 -12.11
N ILE A 110 8.78 13.24 -10.79
CA ILE A 110 8.86 14.44 -9.93
C ILE A 110 10.31 14.89 -9.77
N TYR A 111 11.27 13.95 -9.81
CA TYR A 111 12.70 14.19 -9.66
C TYR A 111 13.33 14.76 -10.93
#